data_a1d27e2b46060d252448a0767928f94b
#
_entry.id   a1d27e2b46060d252448a0767928f94b
#
_cell.length_a   1.000
_cell.length_b   1.000
_cell.length_c   1.000
_cell.angle_alpha   90.00
_cell.angle_beta   90.00
_cell.angle_gamma   90.00
#
_symmetry.space_group_name_H-M   'P 1'
#
loop_
_entity.id
_entity.type
_entity.pdbx_description
1 polymer ?
#
loop_
_entity_poly.entity_id
_entity_poly.type
_entity_poly.pdbx_seq_one_letter_code
_entity_poly.pdbx_strand_id
1 'polypeptide(L)'
;MAPLPLDDANMPLFTVGQVSEMLEVQQAFLRRLDEFRVVRPSRSAGGQRRYTRNEIVAVRYVVELMDDGLTLAAIRRVLELETKVRQLEAERDALRAELARLAAGA
;
A
#
# COMPACT_ATOMS: atom_id res chain seq x y z
N MET A 1 -12.67 -16.74 -16.69
CA MET A 1 -13.50 -15.51 -16.55
C MET A 1 -12.63 -14.38 -16.00
N ALA A 2 -12.66 -13.22 -16.62
CA ALA A 2 -11.89 -12.09 -16.15
C ALA A 2 -12.45 -11.60 -14.80
N PRO A 3 -11.61 -11.24 -13.82
CA PRO A 3 -12.11 -10.69 -12.56
C PRO A 3 -12.83 -9.35 -12.79
N LEU A 4 -13.83 -9.07 -11.96
CA LEU A 4 -14.50 -7.77 -11.99
C LEU A 4 -13.52 -6.70 -11.48
N PRO A 5 -13.62 -5.44 -11.96
CA PRO A 5 -12.75 -4.37 -11.45
C PRO A 5 -12.77 -4.20 -9.94
N LEU A 6 -13.90 -4.47 -9.28
CA LEU A 6 -14.02 -4.42 -7.82
C LEU A 6 -13.19 -5.47 -7.11
N ASP A 7 -12.85 -6.57 -7.78
CA ASP A 7 -12.05 -7.65 -7.22
C ASP A 7 -10.55 -7.37 -7.33
N ASP A 8 -10.16 -6.38 -8.13
CA ASP A 8 -8.76 -5.98 -8.29
C ASP A 8 -8.39 -4.96 -7.21
N ALA A 9 -7.56 -5.39 -6.26
CA ALA A 9 -7.09 -4.55 -5.16
C ALA A 9 -6.21 -3.37 -5.62
N ASN A 10 -5.73 -3.40 -6.85
CA ASN A 10 -4.90 -2.34 -7.44
C ASN A 10 -5.66 -1.44 -8.40
N MET A 11 -6.96 -1.64 -8.56
CA MET A 11 -7.79 -0.78 -9.42
C MET A 11 -8.08 0.55 -8.72
N PRO A 12 -7.76 1.70 -9.34
CA PRO A 12 -7.98 3.03 -8.72
C PRO A 12 -9.45 3.45 -8.86
N LEU A 13 -10.30 3.00 -7.94
CA LEU A 13 -11.76 3.13 -8.01
C LEU A 13 -12.34 4.21 -7.09
N PHE A 14 -11.68 4.53 -5.96
CA PHE A 14 -12.30 5.30 -4.90
C PHE A 14 -11.81 6.75 -4.88
N THR A 15 -12.74 7.70 -4.80
CA THR A 15 -12.41 9.13 -4.69
C THR A 15 -11.88 9.46 -3.30
N VAL A 16 -11.20 10.60 -3.18
CA VAL A 16 -10.75 11.12 -1.88
C VAL A 16 -11.94 11.28 -0.92
N GLY A 17 -13.07 11.80 -1.40
CA GLY A 17 -14.28 11.95 -0.59
C GLY A 17 -14.83 10.61 -0.09
N GLN A 18 -14.87 9.60 -0.96
CA GLN A 18 -15.32 8.26 -0.57
C GLN A 18 -14.41 7.65 0.51
N VAL A 19 -13.10 7.76 0.34
CA VAL A 19 -12.14 7.23 1.33
C VAL A 19 -12.26 7.97 2.65
N SER A 20 -12.41 9.29 2.60
CA SER A 20 -12.64 10.12 3.79
C SER A 20 -13.85 9.63 4.59
N GLU A 21 -14.96 9.36 3.92
CA GLU A 21 -16.16 8.84 4.57
C GLU A 21 -15.97 7.41 5.09
N MET A 22 -15.39 6.53 4.26
CA MET A 22 -15.19 5.12 4.62
C MET A 22 -14.33 4.95 5.88
N LEU A 23 -13.28 5.76 6.01
CA LEU A 23 -12.32 5.64 7.11
C LEU A 23 -12.55 6.65 8.22
N GLU A 24 -13.54 7.50 8.09
CA GLU A 24 -13.86 8.56 9.07
C GLU A 24 -12.66 9.46 9.35
N VAL A 25 -11.95 9.86 8.29
CA VAL A 25 -10.81 10.79 8.35
C VAL A 25 -11.11 12.01 7.49
N GLN A 26 -10.46 13.13 7.80
CA GLN A 26 -10.61 14.35 7.01
C GLN A 26 -9.86 14.24 5.68
N GLN A 27 -10.39 14.86 4.63
CA GLN A 27 -9.71 14.92 3.34
C GLN A 27 -8.34 15.60 3.45
N ALA A 28 -8.22 16.61 4.32
CA ALA A 28 -6.96 17.28 4.58
C ALA A 28 -5.89 16.31 5.12
N PHE A 29 -6.30 15.34 5.94
CA PHE A 29 -5.40 14.30 6.43
C PHE A 29 -4.90 13.42 5.28
N LEU A 30 -5.78 13.01 4.37
CA LEU A 30 -5.39 12.22 3.20
C LEU A 30 -4.41 12.98 2.30
N ARG A 31 -4.62 14.29 2.13
CA ARG A 31 -3.69 15.14 1.38
C ARG A 31 -2.33 15.23 2.05
N ARG A 32 -2.29 15.31 3.38
CA ARG A 32 -1.02 15.29 4.12
C ARG A 32 -0.26 13.99 3.91
N LEU A 33 -0.95 12.85 3.92
CA LEU A 33 -0.31 11.57 3.65
C LEU A 33 0.30 11.53 2.25
N ASP A 34 -0.38 12.10 1.26
CA ASP A 34 0.12 12.21 -0.10
C ASP A 34 1.35 13.12 -0.17
N GLU A 35 1.28 14.32 0.43
CA GLU A 35 2.39 15.29 0.45
C GLU A 35 3.64 14.74 1.14
N PHE A 36 3.46 14.04 2.24
CA PHE A 36 4.55 13.42 2.99
C PHE A 36 5.00 12.09 2.40
N ARG A 37 4.41 11.66 1.30
CA ARG A 37 4.74 10.40 0.62
C ARG A 37 4.58 9.19 1.53
N VAL A 38 3.56 9.19 2.36
CA VAL A 38 3.22 8.09 3.24
C VAL A 38 2.27 7.13 2.53
N VAL A 39 1.15 7.64 2.05
CA VAL A 39 0.24 6.93 1.16
C VAL A 39 -0.17 7.89 0.05
N ARG A 40 0.10 7.51 -1.19
CA ARG A 40 -0.20 8.34 -2.35
C ARG A 40 -1.29 7.68 -3.19
N PRO A 41 -2.35 8.41 -3.54
CA PRO A 41 -3.37 7.86 -4.43
C PRO A 41 -2.83 7.65 -5.82
N SER A 42 -3.39 6.68 -6.53
CA SER A 42 -3.16 6.49 -7.95
C SER A 42 -3.92 7.55 -8.76
N ARG A 43 -3.67 7.62 -10.06
CA ARG A 43 -4.39 8.52 -10.95
C ARG A 43 -5.33 7.73 -11.85
N SER A 44 -6.54 8.25 -12.06
CA SER A 44 -7.46 7.71 -13.05
C SER A 44 -6.95 8.05 -14.47
N ALA A 45 -7.58 7.48 -15.49
CA ALA A 45 -7.28 7.80 -16.89
C ALA A 45 -7.41 9.31 -17.19
N GLY A 46 -8.30 10.01 -16.49
CA GLY A 46 -8.45 11.45 -16.59
C GLY A 46 -7.52 12.28 -15.72
N GLY A 47 -6.55 11.65 -15.05
CA GLY A 47 -5.58 12.34 -14.20
C GLY A 47 -6.08 12.69 -12.80
N GLN A 48 -7.26 12.26 -12.40
CA GLN A 48 -7.82 12.52 -11.09
C GLN A 48 -7.29 11.52 -10.06
N ARG A 49 -7.12 11.97 -8.81
CA ARG A 49 -6.72 11.11 -7.70
C ARG A 49 -7.78 10.06 -7.41
N ARG A 50 -7.37 8.81 -7.37
CA ARG A 50 -8.21 7.66 -7.04
C ARG A 50 -7.43 6.70 -6.17
N TYR A 51 -8.08 6.20 -5.12
CA TYR A 51 -7.48 5.23 -4.22
C TYR A 51 -7.83 3.81 -4.66
N THR A 52 -6.85 2.93 -4.60
CA THR A 52 -7.06 1.49 -4.71
C THR A 52 -7.45 0.93 -3.35
N ARG A 53 -8.00 -0.29 -3.31
CA ARG A 53 -8.27 -0.97 -2.04
C ARG A 53 -7.00 -1.17 -1.22
N ASN A 54 -5.88 -1.48 -1.87
CA ASN A 54 -4.60 -1.61 -1.18
C ASN A 54 -4.17 -0.29 -0.54
N GLU A 55 -4.38 0.83 -1.21
CA GLU A 55 -4.07 2.15 -0.66
C GLU A 55 -4.99 2.50 0.51
N ILE A 56 -6.27 2.11 0.46
CA ILE A 56 -7.20 2.31 1.57
C ILE A 56 -6.75 1.51 2.80
N VAL A 57 -6.33 0.26 2.62
CA VAL A 57 -5.78 -0.57 3.71
C VAL A 57 -4.53 0.09 4.29
N ALA A 58 -3.67 0.66 3.42
CA ALA A 58 -2.48 1.37 3.88
C ALA A 58 -2.83 2.60 4.72
N VAL A 59 -3.85 3.38 4.33
CA VAL A 59 -4.30 4.53 5.13
C VAL A 59 -4.79 4.07 6.50
N ARG A 60 -5.57 2.99 6.55
CA ARG A 60 -6.05 2.44 7.83
C ARG A 60 -4.89 2.04 8.74
N TYR A 61 -3.87 1.40 8.17
CA TYR A 61 -2.67 1.04 8.91
C TYR A 61 -1.93 2.26 9.46
N VAL A 62 -1.83 3.32 8.66
CA VAL A 62 -1.22 4.59 9.10
C VAL A 62 -1.98 5.17 10.29
N VAL A 63 -3.32 5.16 10.25
CA VAL A 63 -4.14 5.64 11.38
C VAL A 63 -3.84 4.82 12.64
N GLU A 64 -3.75 3.51 12.54
CA GLU A 64 -3.41 2.64 13.66
C GLU A 64 -2.04 2.99 14.25
N LEU A 65 -1.03 3.19 13.40
CA LEU A 65 0.31 3.56 13.86
C LEU A 65 0.33 4.94 14.53
N MET A 66 -0.46 5.89 14.03
CA MET A 66 -0.60 7.20 14.68
C MET A 66 -1.28 7.08 16.04
N ASP A 67 -2.28 6.23 16.16
CA ASP A 67 -2.93 5.94 17.43
C ASP A 67 -1.96 5.32 18.44
N ASP A 68 -0.96 4.58 17.95
CA ASP A 68 0.13 4.03 18.77
C ASP A 68 1.22 5.06 19.09
N GLY A 69 1.05 6.29 18.65
CA GLY A 69 1.94 7.39 19.00
C GLY A 69 3.06 7.69 18.00
N LEU A 70 3.08 7.05 16.82
CA LEU A 70 4.12 7.32 15.84
C LEU A 70 3.85 8.63 15.08
N THR A 71 4.92 9.36 14.78
CA THR A 71 4.84 10.53 13.88
C THR A 71 4.76 10.10 12.43
N LEU A 72 4.32 11.00 11.55
CA LEU A 72 4.28 10.70 10.10
C LEU A 72 5.67 10.37 9.54
N ALA A 73 6.72 11.05 10.02
CA ALA A 73 8.09 10.76 9.60
C ALA A 73 8.50 9.35 9.99
N ALA A 74 8.19 8.92 11.21
CA ALA A 74 8.46 7.57 11.69
C ALA A 74 7.65 6.53 10.90
N ILE A 75 6.38 6.80 10.64
CA ILE A 75 5.51 5.92 9.87
C ILE A 75 6.06 5.72 8.46
N ARG A 76 6.47 6.78 7.79
CA ARG A 76 7.08 6.67 6.46
C ARG A 76 8.30 5.73 6.49
N ARG A 77 9.15 5.88 7.50
CA ARG A 77 10.32 5.02 7.66
C ARG A 77 9.94 3.56 7.89
N VAL A 78 8.94 3.32 8.72
CA VAL A 78 8.41 1.97 8.97
C VAL A 78 7.92 1.34 7.68
N LEU A 79 7.11 2.07 6.89
CA LEU A 79 6.57 1.56 5.63
C LEU A 79 7.68 1.27 4.61
N GLU A 80 8.70 2.12 4.53
CA GLU A 80 9.87 1.87 3.67
C GLU A 80 10.60 0.60 4.08
N LEU A 81 10.82 0.40 5.37
CA LEU A 81 11.49 -0.79 5.89
C LEU A 81 10.66 -2.05 5.68
N GLU A 82 9.36 -1.99 5.87
CA GLU A 82 8.47 -3.12 5.61
C GLU A 82 8.47 -3.52 4.13
N THR A 83 8.53 -2.55 3.22
CA THR A 83 8.67 -2.82 1.79
C THR A 83 9.99 -3.52 1.49
N LYS A 84 11.09 -3.05 2.09
CA LYS A 84 12.40 -3.71 1.95
C LYS A 84 12.40 -5.13 2.49
N VAL A 85 11.76 -5.35 3.63
CA VAL A 85 11.63 -6.69 4.22
C VAL A 85 10.91 -7.62 3.23
N ARG A 86 9.78 -7.18 2.68
CA ARG A 86 9.04 -7.99 1.69
C ARG A 86 9.89 -8.30 0.45
N GLN A 87 10.64 -7.32 -0.04
CA GLN A 87 11.55 -7.52 -1.19
C GLN A 87 12.63 -8.53 -0.88
N LEU A 88 13.26 -8.41 0.30
CA LEU A 88 14.31 -9.34 0.73
C LEU A 88 13.78 -10.75 0.96
N GLU A 89 12.58 -10.87 1.53
CA GLU A 89 11.93 -12.17 1.70
C GLU A 89 11.63 -12.82 0.34
N ALA A 90 11.16 -12.05 -0.64
CA ALA A 90 10.91 -12.56 -1.98
C ALA A 90 12.21 -13.01 -2.66
N GLU A 91 13.29 -12.23 -2.53
CA GLU A 91 14.62 -12.62 -3.05
C GLU A 91 15.13 -13.88 -2.37
N ARG A 92 15.01 -13.94 -1.05
CA ARG A 92 15.39 -15.14 -0.27
C ARG A 92 14.63 -16.37 -0.76
N ASP A 93 13.32 -16.25 -0.92
CA ASP A 93 12.49 -17.37 -1.33
C ASP A 93 12.83 -17.82 -2.76
N ALA A 94 13.12 -16.88 -3.66
CA ALA A 94 13.55 -17.18 -5.01
C ALA A 94 14.90 -17.92 -5.01
N LEU A 95 15.85 -17.48 -4.19
CA LEU A 95 17.15 -18.12 -4.06
C LEU A 95 17.04 -19.52 -3.44
N ARG A 96 16.19 -19.70 -2.44
CA ARG A 96 15.93 -21.01 -1.85
C ARG A 96 15.32 -21.97 -2.86
N ALA A 97 14.37 -21.49 -3.69
CA ALA A 97 13.77 -22.29 -4.74
C ALA A 97 14.82 -22.69 -5.78
N GLU A 98 15.72 -21.78 -6.15
CA GLU A 98 16.80 -22.04 -7.09
C GLU A 98 17.78 -23.08 -6.52
N LEU A 99 18.15 -22.95 -5.25
CA LEU A 99 19.02 -23.94 -4.58
C LEU A 99 18.36 -25.32 -4.55
N ALA A 100 17.07 -25.37 -4.23
CA ALA A 100 16.34 -26.64 -4.20
C ALA A 100 16.28 -27.28 -5.60
N ARG A 101 16.07 -26.46 -6.65
CA ARG A 101 16.07 -26.90 -8.04
C ARG A 101 17.44 -27.47 -8.43
N LEU A 102 18.52 -26.79 -8.11
CA LEU A 102 19.88 -27.23 -8.42
C LEU A 102 20.22 -28.51 -7.66
N ALA A 103 19.82 -28.61 -6.39
CA ALA A 103 20.05 -29.81 -5.59
C ALA A 103 19.29 -31.02 -6.14
N ALA A 104 18.06 -30.81 -6.60
CA ALA A 104 17.22 -31.88 -7.20
C ALA A 104 17.76 -32.34 -8.55
N GLY A 105 18.43 -31.46 -9.29
CA GLY A 105 19.03 -31.77 -10.58
C GLY A 105 20.43 -32.37 -10.50
N ALA A 106 21.01 -32.43 -9.33
CA ALA A 106 22.35 -32.93 -9.14
C ALA A 106 22.45 -34.47 -9.15
#